data_9d6c92ae91048a41411467d3e62a92f4
#
_entry.id   9d6c92ae91048a41411467d3e62a92f4
#
_cell.length_a   1.000
_cell.length_b   1.000
_cell.length_c   1.000
_cell.angle_alpha   90.00
_cell.angle_beta   90.00
_cell.angle_gamma   90.00
#
_symmetry.space_group_name_H-M   'P 1'
#
loop_
_entity.id
_entity.type
_entity.pdbx_description
1 polymer ?
#
loop_
_entity_poly.entity_id
_entity_poly.type
_entity_poly.pdbx_seq_one_letter_code
_entity_poly.pdbx_strand_id
1 'polypeptide(L)'
;ASPLAASLQTNLLLPLIYPVVRDGKIKAKFLQKQLEKHAKESGDYVKAFLKMFGKARPYVTMQSCKNQFYSDLITPLPDNIHVPGTQIHIFYALKMGKKYRARYQQHFVHPVLHEQNLQHEELLACHPEQWAHLVKSIAL
;
A
#
# COMPACT_ATOMS: atom_id res chain seq x y z
N ALA A 1 8.05 9.93 11.49
CA ALA A 1 7.64 11.22 12.08
C ALA A 1 7.79 11.20 13.60
N SER A 2 7.87 12.37 14.26
CA SER A 2 7.75 12.41 15.73
C SER A 2 6.33 12.02 16.15
N PRO A 3 6.12 11.47 17.37
CA PRO A 3 4.78 11.08 17.84
C PRO A 3 3.76 12.23 17.80
N LEU A 4 4.19 13.46 18.10
CA LEU A 4 3.33 14.64 18.03
C LEU A 4 2.92 14.96 16.58
N ALA A 5 3.89 14.98 15.66
CA ALA A 5 3.61 15.21 14.23
C ALA A 5 2.73 14.11 13.62
N ALA A 6 2.97 12.85 13.99
CA ALA A 6 2.15 11.72 13.54
C ALA A 6 0.70 11.84 14.04
N SER A 7 0.52 12.21 15.33
CA SER A 7 -0.82 12.43 15.91
C SER A 7 -1.55 13.57 15.19
N LEU A 8 -0.88 14.68 14.94
CA LEU A 8 -1.46 15.82 14.23
C LEU A 8 -1.86 15.46 12.80
N GLN A 9 -0.97 14.79 12.05
CA GLN A 9 -1.25 14.34 10.69
C GLN A 9 -2.40 13.33 10.64
N THR A 10 -2.43 12.38 11.59
CA THR A 10 -3.53 11.40 11.68
C THR A 10 -4.87 12.10 11.93
N ASN A 11 -4.94 13.01 12.87
CA ASN A 11 -6.18 13.73 13.19
C ASN A 11 -6.64 14.64 12.03
N LEU A 12 -5.72 15.19 11.24
CA LEU A 12 -6.02 15.99 10.06
C LEU A 12 -6.55 15.15 8.88
N LEU A 13 -5.95 13.99 8.64
CA LEU A 13 -6.28 13.13 7.49
C LEU A 13 -7.49 12.23 7.74
N LEU A 14 -7.69 11.78 8.98
CA LEU A 14 -8.74 10.84 9.33
C LEU A 14 -10.16 11.29 8.91
N PRO A 15 -10.58 12.55 9.11
CA PRO A 15 -11.89 13.03 8.67
C PRO A 15 -12.09 12.99 7.14
N LEU A 16 -11.01 13.02 6.37
CA LEU A 16 -11.04 12.96 4.92
C LEU A 16 -11.10 11.52 4.39
N ILE A 17 -10.36 10.62 5.04
CA ILE A 17 -10.14 9.26 4.54
C ILE A 17 -11.18 8.29 5.12
N TYR A 18 -11.54 8.42 6.39
CA TYR A 18 -12.48 7.50 7.03
C TYR A 18 -13.85 7.39 6.31
N PRO A 19 -14.50 8.48 5.85
CA PRO A 19 -15.72 8.39 5.06
C PRO A 19 -15.55 7.64 3.73
N VAL A 20 -14.35 7.71 3.13
CA VAL A 20 -14.05 6.95 1.91
C VAL A 20 -14.01 5.47 2.21
N VAL A 21 -13.29 5.07 3.25
CA VAL A 21 -13.15 3.67 3.65
C VAL A 21 -14.47 3.10 4.13
N ARG A 22 -15.20 3.81 5.02
CA ARG A 22 -16.45 3.34 5.60
C ARG A 22 -17.63 3.36 4.63
N ASP A 23 -17.82 4.48 3.92
CA ASP A 23 -19.05 4.73 3.17
C ASP A 23 -18.82 4.69 1.64
N GLY A 24 -17.56 4.64 1.19
CA GLY A 24 -17.18 4.80 -0.22
C GLY A 24 -17.43 6.22 -0.75
N LYS A 25 -17.61 7.19 0.14
CA LYS A 25 -17.94 8.58 -0.23
C LYS A 25 -16.68 9.43 -0.29
N ILE A 26 -16.27 9.81 -1.48
CA ILE A 26 -15.13 10.70 -1.70
C ILE A 26 -15.63 12.14 -1.74
N LYS A 27 -15.55 12.83 -0.61
CA LYS A 27 -15.97 14.24 -0.50
C LYS A 27 -14.86 15.23 -0.89
N ALA A 28 -13.59 14.86 -0.69
CA ALA A 28 -12.48 15.75 -0.97
C ALA A 28 -12.16 15.79 -2.47
N LYS A 29 -12.27 16.95 -3.10
CA LYS A 29 -12.03 17.14 -4.55
C LYS A 29 -10.65 16.65 -5.01
N PHE A 30 -9.60 16.80 -4.19
CA PHE A 30 -8.27 16.31 -4.54
C PHE A 30 -8.20 14.77 -4.60
N LEU A 31 -8.91 14.06 -3.70
CA LEU A 31 -9.01 12.60 -3.74
C LEU A 31 -9.83 12.13 -4.96
N GLN A 32 -10.89 12.86 -5.33
CA GLN A 32 -11.65 12.57 -6.54
C GLN A 32 -10.75 12.68 -7.78
N LYS A 33 -9.98 13.77 -7.91
CA LYS A 33 -9.03 13.96 -9.02
C LYS A 33 -7.95 12.87 -9.07
N GLN A 34 -7.43 12.45 -7.91
CA GLN A 34 -6.46 11.36 -7.87
C GLN A 34 -7.08 10.03 -8.33
N LEU A 35 -8.29 9.72 -7.87
CA LEU A 35 -9.01 8.51 -8.28
C LEU A 35 -9.30 8.51 -9.79
N GLU A 36 -9.75 9.65 -10.34
CA GLU A 36 -9.99 9.82 -11.77
C GLU A 36 -8.71 9.64 -12.60
N LYS A 37 -7.59 10.18 -12.11
CA LYS A 37 -6.27 9.97 -12.73
C LYS A 37 -5.92 8.48 -12.76
N HIS A 38 -6.00 7.79 -11.63
CA HIS A 38 -5.71 6.36 -11.56
C HIS A 38 -6.70 5.53 -12.37
N ALA A 39 -7.97 5.93 -12.46
CA ALA A 39 -8.96 5.25 -13.29
C ALA A 39 -8.66 5.34 -14.79
N LYS A 40 -8.05 6.44 -15.24
CA LYS A 40 -7.58 6.57 -16.63
C LYS A 40 -6.36 5.71 -16.94
N GLU A 41 -5.47 5.54 -15.95
CA GLU A 41 -4.23 4.79 -16.10
C GLU A 41 -4.42 3.27 -15.87
N SER A 42 -5.31 2.88 -14.97
CA SER A 42 -5.51 1.51 -14.51
C SER A 42 -6.93 1.31 -13.97
N GLY A 43 -7.94 1.38 -14.87
CA GLY A 43 -9.36 1.31 -14.48
C GLY A 43 -9.75 0.03 -13.72
N ASP A 44 -9.17 -1.10 -14.07
CA ASP A 44 -9.44 -2.37 -13.39
C ASP A 44 -8.84 -2.41 -11.99
N TYR A 45 -7.68 -1.79 -11.79
CA TYR A 45 -7.09 -1.61 -10.45
C TYR A 45 -8.02 -0.79 -9.54
N VAL A 46 -8.55 0.33 -10.03
CA VAL A 46 -9.49 1.15 -9.24
C VAL A 46 -10.75 0.38 -8.88
N LYS A 47 -11.31 -0.39 -9.81
CA LYS A 47 -12.47 -1.25 -9.55
C LYS A 47 -12.16 -2.33 -8.51
N ALA A 48 -11.03 -3.03 -8.63
CA ALA A 48 -10.58 -4.05 -7.68
C ALA A 48 -10.39 -3.45 -6.29
N PHE A 49 -9.74 -2.30 -6.20
CA PHE A 49 -9.50 -1.55 -4.97
C PHE A 49 -10.82 -1.16 -4.28
N LEU A 50 -11.77 -0.55 -5.00
CA LEU A 50 -13.07 -0.19 -4.46
C LEU A 50 -13.89 -1.41 -4.00
N LYS A 51 -13.78 -2.54 -4.72
CA LYS A 51 -14.42 -3.81 -4.33
C LYS A 51 -13.82 -4.36 -3.04
N MET A 52 -12.49 -4.33 -2.90
CA MET A 52 -11.78 -4.75 -1.69
C MET A 52 -12.22 -3.92 -0.47
N PHE A 53 -12.23 -2.59 -0.60
CA PHE A 53 -12.74 -1.70 0.45
C PHE A 53 -14.20 -1.98 0.77
N GLY A 54 -15.04 -2.26 -0.22
CA GLY A 54 -16.43 -2.64 -0.02
C GLY A 54 -16.59 -3.84 0.91
N LYS A 55 -15.74 -4.84 0.77
CA LYS A 55 -15.75 -6.04 1.64
C LYS A 55 -15.22 -5.75 3.04
N ALA A 56 -14.24 -4.87 3.17
CA ALA A 56 -13.63 -4.52 4.47
C ALA A 56 -14.50 -3.57 5.32
N ARG A 57 -15.37 -2.78 4.68
CA ARG A 57 -16.19 -1.73 5.34
C ARG A 57 -16.87 -2.14 6.63
N PRO A 58 -17.54 -3.31 6.73
CA PRO A 58 -18.23 -3.71 7.97
C PRO A 58 -17.31 -3.87 9.18
N TYR A 59 -16.01 -4.07 8.93
CA TYR A 59 -15.00 -4.35 9.96
C TYR A 59 -14.12 -3.14 10.28
N VAL A 60 -14.23 -2.06 9.50
CA VAL A 60 -13.38 -0.88 9.67
C VAL A 60 -14.06 0.14 10.59
N THR A 61 -13.48 0.37 11.77
CA THR A 61 -13.89 1.42 12.69
C THR A 61 -13.02 2.67 12.55
N MET A 62 -13.51 3.81 13.03
CA MET A 62 -12.70 5.04 13.10
C MET A 62 -11.43 4.82 13.92
N GLN A 63 -11.52 4.07 15.00
CA GLN A 63 -10.37 3.78 15.86
C GLN A 63 -9.34 2.90 15.16
N SER A 64 -9.76 1.88 14.39
CA SER A 64 -8.84 1.05 13.62
C SER A 64 -8.13 1.84 12.53
N CYS A 65 -8.84 2.71 11.80
CA CYS A 65 -8.23 3.63 10.84
C CYS A 65 -7.22 4.57 11.51
N LYS A 66 -7.60 5.16 12.64
CA LYS A 66 -6.72 6.05 13.40
C LYS A 66 -5.44 5.36 13.83
N ASN A 67 -5.56 4.16 14.39
CA ASN A 67 -4.42 3.36 14.83
C ASN A 67 -3.50 2.99 13.66
N GLN A 68 -4.06 2.57 12.53
CA GLN A 68 -3.28 2.24 11.32
C GLN A 68 -2.49 3.45 10.83
N PHE A 69 -3.14 4.60 10.61
CA PHE A 69 -2.46 5.81 10.16
C PHE A 69 -1.36 6.26 11.11
N TYR A 70 -1.65 6.24 12.40
CA TYR A 70 -0.66 6.62 13.41
C TYR A 70 0.54 5.67 13.37
N SER A 71 0.29 4.36 13.36
CA SER A 71 1.32 3.33 13.28
C SER A 71 2.20 3.48 12.03
N ASP A 72 1.59 3.69 10.87
CA ASP A 72 2.32 3.88 9.60
C ASP A 72 3.27 5.09 9.61
N LEU A 73 2.91 6.11 10.39
CA LEU A 73 3.71 7.33 10.49
C LEU A 73 4.86 7.24 11.51
N ILE A 74 4.71 6.45 12.58
CA ILE A 74 5.70 6.39 13.67
C ILE A 74 6.57 5.14 13.64
N THR A 75 6.10 4.04 13.02
CA THR A 75 6.84 2.78 13.02
C THR A 75 7.98 2.84 11.98
N PRO A 76 9.24 2.89 12.41
CA PRO A 76 10.35 2.83 11.48
C PRO A 76 10.47 1.42 10.91
N LEU A 77 10.87 1.34 9.65
CA LEU A 77 11.35 0.07 9.11
C LEU A 77 12.73 -0.21 9.73
N PRO A 78 12.96 -1.38 10.36
CA PRO A 78 14.27 -1.73 10.90
C PRO A 78 15.35 -1.72 9.82
N ASP A 79 16.58 -1.43 10.19
CA ASP A 79 17.73 -1.59 9.30
C ASP A 79 18.25 -3.04 9.32
N ASN A 80 18.91 -3.45 8.25
CA ASN A 80 19.55 -4.77 8.13
C ASN A 80 18.56 -5.93 8.32
N ILE A 81 17.36 -5.82 7.77
CA ILE A 81 16.37 -6.89 7.82
C ILE A 81 16.93 -8.11 7.09
N HIS A 82 17.14 -9.19 7.84
CA HIS A 82 17.72 -10.42 7.38
C HIS A 82 17.10 -11.61 8.13
N VAL A 83 16.83 -12.69 7.41
CA VAL A 83 16.38 -13.96 7.98
C VAL A 83 17.41 -15.01 7.60
N PRO A 84 18.12 -15.62 8.56
CA PRO A 84 19.15 -16.64 8.27
C PRO A 84 18.60 -17.78 7.41
N GLY A 85 19.35 -18.17 6.37
CA GLY A 85 18.95 -19.24 5.47
C GLY A 85 17.78 -18.91 4.52
N THR A 86 17.34 -17.65 4.47
CA THR A 86 16.21 -17.21 3.64
C THR A 86 16.63 -16.11 2.69
N GLN A 87 16.26 -16.24 1.41
CA GLN A 87 16.35 -15.15 0.43
C GLN A 87 15.10 -14.28 0.49
N ILE A 88 15.27 -12.99 0.65
CA ILE A 88 14.15 -12.03 0.67
C ILE A 88 13.85 -11.58 -0.76
N HIS A 89 12.62 -11.82 -1.22
CA HIS A 89 12.11 -11.38 -2.51
C HIS A 89 11.07 -10.28 -2.32
N ILE A 90 11.24 -9.14 -3.01
CA ILE A 90 10.35 -7.99 -2.92
C ILE A 90 9.76 -7.70 -4.30
N PHE A 91 8.44 -7.86 -4.44
CA PHE A 91 7.71 -7.45 -5.63
C PHE A 91 7.44 -5.96 -5.57
N TYR A 92 8.17 -5.20 -6.39
CA TYR A 92 8.16 -3.74 -6.33
C TYR A 92 7.36 -3.14 -7.48
N ALA A 93 6.33 -2.37 -7.13
CA ALA A 93 5.51 -1.63 -8.07
C ALA A 93 6.22 -0.33 -8.49
N LEU A 94 6.68 -0.24 -9.75
CA LEU A 94 7.43 0.90 -10.27
C LEU A 94 6.65 2.23 -10.19
N LYS A 95 5.32 2.16 -10.31
CA LYS A 95 4.44 3.35 -10.22
C LYS A 95 4.38 3.97 -8.82
N MET A 96 4.89 3.28 -7.78
CA MET A 96 5.10 3.87 -6.45
C MET A 96 6.21 4.93 -6.41
N GLY A 97 7.14 4.88 -7.37
CA GLY A 97 8.24 5.84 -7.50
C GLY A 97 9.58 5.35 -6.92
N LYS A 98 10.66 5.88 -7.48
CA LYS A 98 12.05 5.45 -7.22
C LYS A 98 12.48 5.45 -5.75
N LYS A 99 11.90 6.31 -4.92
CA LYS A 99 12.23 6.41 -3.49
C LYS A 99 11.96 5.10 -2.71
N TYR A 100 10.96 4.33 -3.11
CA TYR A 100 10.64 3.06 -2.44
C TYR A 100 11.65 1.97 -2.77
N ARG A 101 12.17 1.95 -3.99
CA ARG A 101 13.26 1.04 -4.37
C ARG A 101 14.48 1.24 -3.50
N ALA A 102 14.94 2.51 -3.40
CA ALA A 102 16.07 2.87 -2.55
C ALA A 102 15.84 2.48 -1.08
N ARG A 103 14.62 2.71 -0.58
CA ARG A 103 14.23 2.34 0.79
C ARG A 103 14.33 0.82 1.03
N TYR A 104 13.86 -0.01 0.10
CA TYR A 104 13.98 -1.46 0.24
C TYR A 104 15.43 -1.91 0.23
N GLN A 105 16.27 -1.37 -0.66
CA GLN A 105 17.70 -1.67 -0.72
C GLN A 105 18.47 -1.21 0.53
N GLN A 106 18.02 -0.15 1.18
CA GLN A 106 18.62 0.35 2.42
C GLN A 106 18.30 -0.55 3.62
N HIS A 107 17.07 -1.02 3.74
CA HIS A 107 16.60 -1.71 4.95
C HIS A 107 16.76 -3.23 4.92
N PHE A 108 16.74 -3.84 3.73
CA PHE A 108 16.86 -5.30 3.58
C PHE A 108 18.25 -5.70 3.12
N VAL A 109 18.79 -6.77 3.70
CA VAL A 109 20.09 -7.32 3.34
C VAL A 109 19.96 -8.13 2.04
N HIS A 110 20.61 -7.67 0.98
CA HIS A 110 20.63 -8.30 -0.34
C HIS A 110 19.26 -8.76 -0.86
N PRO A 111 18.23 -7.88 -0.92
CA PRO A 111 16.92 -8.28 -1.40
C PRO A 111 16.95 -8.50 -2.92
N VAL A 112 16.22 -9.50 -3.40
CA VAL A 112 15.92 -9.66 -4.83
C VAL A 112 14.68 -8.83 -5.16
N LEU A 113 14.84 -7.81 -6.02
CA LEU A 113 13.74 -6.95 -6.41
C LEU A 113 13.11 -7.44 -7.72
N HIS A 114 11.81 -7.74 -7.69
CA HIS A 114 11.00 -8.09 -8.86
C HIS A 114 10.19 -6.86 -9.27
N GLU A 115 10.70 -6.11 -10.26
CA GLU A 115 10.08 -4.87 -10.70
C GLU A 115 8.87 -5.13 -11.60
N GLN A 116 7.73 -4.52 -11.25
CA GLN A 116 6.48 -4.61 -12.00
C GLN A 116 6.00 -3.20 -12.36
N ASN A 117 5.68 -2.97 -13.64
CA ASN A 117 5.15 -1.67 -14.08
C ASN A 117 3.66 -1.50 -13.72
N LEU A 118 3.35 -1.66 -12.45
CA LEU A 118 2.02 -1.68 -11.86
C LEU A 118 1.90 -0.67 -10.72
N GLN A 119 0.68 -0.45 -10.25
CA GLN A 119 0.37 0.27 -9.01
C GLN A 119 0.64 -0.62 -7.79
N HIS A 120 0.59 -0.01 -6.61
CA HIS A 120 0.69 -0.74 -5.34
C HIS A 120 -0.40 -1.83 -5.23
N GLU A 121 0.01 -3.06 -4.96
CA GLU A 121 -0.86 -4.24 -4.86
C GLU A 121 -1.64 -4.61 -6.13
N GLU A 122 -1.47 -3.93 -7.25
CA GLU A 122 -2.18 -4.22 -8.50
C GLU A 122 -1.91 -5.64 -9.00
N LEU A 123 -0.69 -6.12 -8.84
CA LEU A 123 -0.31 -7.49 -9.22
C LEU A 123 -1.18 -8.54 -8.51
N LEU A 124 -1.35 -8.39 -7.19
CA LEU A 124 -2.17 -9.30 -6.39
C LEU A 124 -3.67 -9.13 -6.64
N ALA A 125 -4.12 -7.88 -6.75
CA ALA A 125 -5.54 -7.56 -6.85
C ALA A 125 -6.14 -7.84 -8.23
N CYS A 126 -5.35 -7.62 -9.31
CA CYS A 126 -5.84 -7.68 -10.69
C CYS A 126 -5.25 -8.83 -11.50
N HIS A 127 -4.08 -9.37 -11.09
CA HIS A 127 -3.34 -10.40 -11.83
C HIS A 127 -2.96 -11.59 -10.94
N PRO A 128 -3.93 -12.24 -10.25
CA PRO A 128 -3.63 -13.28 -9.24
C PRO A 128 -2.94 -14.52 -9.84
N GLU A 129 -3.22 -14.85 -11.10
CA GLU A 129 -2.54 -15.97 -11.80
C GLU A 129 -1.07 -15.65 -12.07
N GLN A 130 -0.78 -14.42 -12.52
CA GLN A 130 0.60 -13.94 -12.70
C GLN A 130 1.35 -13.91 -11.37
N TRP A 131 0.70 -13.43 -10.31
CA TRP A 131 1.23 -13.48 -8.95
C TRP A 131 1.59 -14.89 -8.53
N ALA A 132 0.67 -15.85 -8.69
CA ALA A 132 0.89 -17.25 -8.33
C ALA A 132 2.05 -17.87 -9.13
N HIS A 133 2.15 -17.57 -10.43
CA HIS A 133 3.25 -18.03 -11.27
C HIS A 133 4.60 -17.48 -10.80
N LEU A 134 4.68 -16.17 -10.52
CA LEU A 134 5.92 -15.54 -10.01
C LEU A 134 6.35 -16.12 -8.67
N VAL A 135 5.42 -16.33 -7.73
CA VAL A 135 5.73 -16.94 -6.43
C VAL A 135 6.24 -18.38 -6.60
N LYS A 136 5.59 -19.18 -7.46
CA LYS A 136 6.06 -20.54 -7.75
C LYS A 136 7.45 -20.57 -8.37
N SER A 137 7.79 -19.64 -9.25
CA SER A 137 9.11 -19.59 -9.89
C SER A 137 10.25 -19.24 -8.92
N ILE A 138 9.94 -18.70 -7.75
CA ILE A 138 10.92 -18.38 -6.70
C ILE A 138 11.05 -19.54 -5.70
N ALA A 139 9.96 -20.25 -5.46
CA ALA A 139 9.90 -21.32 -4.45
C ALA A 139 10.50 -22.66 -4.91
N LEU A 140 10.89 -22.78 -6.17
CA LEU A 140 11.55 -23.95 -6.76
C LEU A 140 13.03 -23.70 -6.98
#